data_6587e8ef1e9c6694bee7c612f01422db
#
_entry.id   6587e8ef1e9c6694bee7c612f01422db
#
_cell.length_a   1.000
_cell.length_b   1.000
_cell.length_c   1.000
_cell.angle_alpha   90.00
_cell.angle_beta   90.00
_cell.angle_gamma   90.00
#
_symmetry.space_group_name_H-M   'P 1'
#
loop_
_entity.id
_entity.type
_entity.pdbx_description
1 polymer ?
#
loop_
_entity_poly.entity_id
_entity_poly.type
_entity_poly.pdbx_seq_one_letter_code
_entity_poly.pdbx_strand_id
1 'polypeptide(L)'
;MASEERIFKTVEGVFGMNLIEIRELYKNQEAYLDKEITVGGWVRSIRDSKAFGFIVINDGTFFTPLQVVYHDDMENFEEISKLNVGAAVVVTGTLVATPQAKQPFEIQAKTVTVEGASAPDYPLQKKRHSFEYLRTIAHLRPRTNTFQAVFRVRSLTAYALHKFFQERGFVYVHTPIITGSDCEGAGEMFRVTTMDMENVPKTEDGEVDYTQDFFGKETSLTVSGQLNAETYAQAFGNVYTFGPTFRAENSNTTRHAAEFWMLEPEMAFADLEDDMDLAEDMLKYVINYVMENAPEEMNFFNSFVDKGLIDRLTNVATSEFARITYTDAIEILKKHNDKFEFKVSWGIDLQTEHERYLTEEVYKRPVFVTDYPKDIKAFYMKQNPDGKTVAAVDCLVPGIGEIIGGSQREDDYEKLATRMEELGMKTEDYGFYMDLRKYGSTRHAGFGLGFERCIMYLTGMGNIRDVVPFPRTVNNCEL
;
A
#
# COMPACT_ATOMS: atom_id res chain seq x y z
N MET A 1 6.37 6.68 -37.54
CA MET A 1 6.14 7.97 -36.88
C MET A 1 4.79 8.53 -37.29
N ALA A 2 3.70 7.87 -36.87
CA ALA A 2 2.32 8.33 -37.06
C ALA A 2 1.30 7.52 -36.21
N SER A 3 1.68 7.03 -35.03
CA SER A 3 0.83 6.18 -34.19
C SER A 3 0.74 6.58 -32.70
N GLU A 4 1.40 7.65 -32.27
CA GLU A 4 1.38 8.06 -30.86
C GLU A 4 0.43 9.22 -30.53
N GLU A 5 -0.14 9.89 -31.54
CA GLU A 5 -1.04 11.04 -31.33
C GLU A 5 -2.52 10.69 -31.11
N ARG A 6 -2.91 9.43 -30.95
CA ARG A 6 -4.32 9.03 -30.92
C ARG A 6 -4.87 8.53 -29.57
N ILE A 7 -4.10 8.52 -28.50
CA ILE A 7 -4.57 7.97 -27.20
C ILE A 7 -4.98 9.06 -26.19
N PHE A 8 -4.60 10.30 -26.37
CA PHE A 8 -5.02 11.42 -25.50
C PHE A 8 -5.91 12.43 -26.23
N LYS A 9 -7.00 11.97 -26.83
CA LYS A 9 -8.16 12.87 -26.88
C LYS A 9 -8.67 12.94 -25.44
N THR A 10 -8.48 14.13 -24.84
CA THR A 10 -9.22 14.57 -23.67
C THR A 10 -10.63 13.98 -23.69
N VAL A 11 -11.03 13.32 -22.62
CA VAL A 11 -12.40 12.92 -22.40
C VAL A 11 -13.19 14.21 -22.19
N GLU A 12 -13.52 14.90 -23.29
CA GLU A 12 -14.50 15.97 -23.30
C GLU A 12 -15.83 15.33 -22.91
N GLY A 13 -16.32 15.69 -21.71
CA GLY A 13 -17.74 15.56 -21.42
C GLY A 13 -18.20 14.29 -20.71
N VAL A 14 -17.53 13.81 -19.65
CA VAL A 14 -18.13 12.82 -18.74
C VAL A 14 -18.90 13.49 -17.57
N PHE A 15 -18.65 14.78 -17.31
CA PHE A 15 -19.36 15.55 -16.28
C PHE A 15 -20.08 16.73 -16.95
N GLY A 16 -21.38 16.88 -16.68
CA GLY A 16 -22.28 17.81 -17.34
C GLY A 16 -22.03 19.33 -17.10
N MET A 17 -20.83 19.72 -16.68
CA MET A 17 -20.28 21.06 -16.67
C MET A 17 -18.85 21.00 -17.19
N ASN A 18 -18.42 21.96 -17.99
CA ASN A 18 -17.04 22.10 -18.50
C ASN A 18 -16.10 22.58 -17.36
N LEU A 19 -15.99 21.81 -16.27
CA LEU A 19 -15.08 22.14 -15.17
C LEU A 19 -13.66 21.75 -15.57
N ILE A 20 -12.73 22.68 -15.42
CA ILE A 20 -11.30 22.42 -15.62
C ILE A 20 -10.71 21.94 -14.30
N GLU A 21 -10.00 20.83 -14.34
CA GLU A 21 -9.29 20.28 -13.17
C GLU A 21 -8.13 21.19 -12.76
N ILE A 22 -7.92 21.38 -11.45
CA ILE A 22 -6.78 22.15 -10.92
C ILE A 22 -5.46 21.55 -11.41
N ARG A 23 -5.37 20.22 -11.49
CA ARG A 23 -4.20 19.51 -12.05
C ARG A 23 -3.87 19.99 -13.49
N GLU A 24 -4.88 20.19 -14.31
CA GLU A 24 -4.70 20.62 -15.69
C GLU A 24 -4.14 22.06 -15.76
N LEU A 25 -4.61 22.94 -14.88
CA LEU A 25 -4.08 24.30 -14.77
C LEU A 25 -2.59 24.34 -14.42
N TYR A 26 -2.17 23.47 -13.46
CA TYR A 26 -0.76 23.39 -13.07
C TYR A 26 0.13 22.76 -14.14
N LYS A 27 -0.41 21.82 -14.95
CA LYS A 27 0.34 21.18 -16.04
C LYS A 27 0.48 22.04 -17.28
N ASN A 28 -0.57 22.77 -17.64
CA ASN A 28 -0.71 23.49 -18.92
C ASN A 28 -1.16 24.94 -18.71
N GLN A 29 -0.62 25.64 -17.70
CA GLN A 29 -1.05 26.99 -17.32
C GLN A 29 -1.12 27.97 -18.51
N GLU A 30 -0.13 27.91 -19.43
CA GLU A 30 -0.07 28.83 -20.60
C GLU A 30 -1.30 28.70 -21.51
N ALA A 31 -1.91 27.51 -21.55
CA ALA A 31 -3.12 27.29 -22.33
C ALA A 31 -4.35 28.02 -21.77
N TYR A 32 -4.32 28.40 -20.48
CA TYR A 32 -5.45 28.94 -19.74
C TYR A 32 -5.23 30.38 -19.23
N LEU A 33 -4.01 30.90 -19.22
CA LEU A 33 -3.74 32.29 -18.83
C LEU A 33 -4.53 33.30 -19.67
N ASP A 34 -5.04 34.32 -19.00
CA ASP A 34 -5.89 35.42 -19.55
C ASP A 34 -7.22 34.91 -20.18
N LYS A 35 -7.60 33.66 -19.91
CA LYS A 35 -8.87 33.09 -20.36
C LYS A 35 -9.85 32.94 -19.21
N GLU A 36 -11.12 33.03 -19.56
CA GLU A 36 -12.20 32.70 -18.66
C GLU A 36 -12.29 31.17 -18.52
N ILE A 37 -12.25 30.68 -17.30
CA ILE A 37 -12.32 29.26 -16.94
C ILE A 37 -13.32 29.03 -15.83
N THR A 38 -13.82 27.79 -15.73
CA THR A 38 -14.69 27.37 -14.63
C THR A 38 -14.06 26.18 -13.89
N VAL A 39 -13.96 26.29 -12.57
CA VAL A 39 -13.43 25.25 -11.67
C VAL A 39 -14.41 24.99 -10.53
N GLY A 40 -14.54 23.72 -10.15
CA GLY A 40 -15.23 23.33 -8.93
C GLY A 40 -14.24 22.93 -7.84
N GLY A 41 -14.62 23.04 -6.57
CA GLY A 41 -13.76 22.57 -5.48
C GLY A 41 -14.31 22.87 -4.09
N TRP A 42 -13.60 22.34 -3.10
CA TRP A 42 -13.94 22.58 -1.69
C TRP A 42 -13.05 23.65 -1.07
N VAL A 43 -13.69 24.55 -0.32
CA VAL A 43 -13.00 25.65 0.39
C VAL A 43 -12.05 25.08 1.46
N ARG A 44 -10.78 25.43 1.33
CA ARG A 44 -9.70 25.08 2.28
C ARG A 44 -9.41 26.20 3.27
N SER A 45 -9.53 27.43 2.82
CA SER A 45 -9.46 28.63 3.64
C SER A 45 -10.15 29.79 2.94
N ILE A 46 -10.64 30.72 3.75
CA ILE A 46 -11.16 31.97 3.29
C ILE A 46 -10.52 33.09 4.09
N ARG A 47 -10.26 34.22 3.46
CA ARG A 47 -9.81 35.47 4.08
C ARG A 47 -10.58 36.59 3.44
N ASP A 48 -11.29 37.31 4.26
CA ASP A 48 -12.07 38.47 3.84
C ASP A 48 -11.35 39.77 4.14
N SER A 49 -11.54 40.76 3.27
CA SER A 49 -11.15 42.14 3.39
C SER A 49 -12.33 43.01 2.96
N LYS A 50 -12.37 44.27 3.35
CA LYS A 50 -13.56 45.13 3.14
C LYS A 50 -14.01 45.27 1.67
N ALA A 51 -13.09 45.20 0.73
CA ALA A 51 -13.37 45.41 -0.71
C ALA A 51 -13.12 44.16 -1.57
N PHE A 52 -12.43 43.14 -1.04
CA PHE A 52 -12.15 41.88 -1.74
C PHE A 52 -11.78 40.80 -0.75
N GLY A 53 -11.77 39.56 -1.19
CA GLY A 53 -11.34 38.44 -0.38
C GLY A 53 -10.64 37.36 -1.19
N PHE A 54 -10.11 36.36 -0.48
CA PHE A 54 -9.43 35.22 -1.05
C PHE A 54 -10.10 33.94 -0.58
N ILE A 55 -10.41 33.07 -1.52
CA ILE A 55 -10.80 31.67 -1.26
C ILE A 55 -9.69 30.79 -1.79
N VAL A 56 -9.27 29.81 -1.00
CA VAL A 56 -8.40 28.73 -1.46
C VAL A 56 -9.24 27.49 -1.62
N ILE A 57 -9.29 26.96 -2.83
CA ILE A 57 -10.07 25.76 -3.15
C ILE A 57 -9.16 24.60 -3.57
N ASN A 58 -9.64 23.38 -3.38
CA ASN A 58 -9.01 22.17 -3.87
C ASN A 58 -10.10 21.23 -4.41
N ASP A 59 -9.88 20.70 -5.60
CA ASP A 59 -10.80 19.79 -6.29
C ASP A 59 -10.41 18.30 -6.10
N GLY A 60 -9.32 18.04 -5.37
CA GLY A 60 -8.78 16.68 -5.16
C GLY A 60 -7.91 16.16 -6.31
N THR A 61 -7.83 16.84 -7.46
CA THR A 61 -7.05 16.38 -8.61
C THR A 61 -5.55 16.68 -8.48
N PHE A 62 -5.20 17.68 -7.68
CA PHE A 62 -3.82 18.11 -7.47
C PHE A 62 -3.55 18.41 -5.99
N PHE A 63 -2.29 18.27 -5.56
CA PHE A 63 -1.94 18.50 -4.14
C PHE A 63 -1.96 19.98 -3.78
N THR A 64 -1.38 20.84 -4.63
CA THR A 64 -1.36 22.28 -4.42
C THR A 64 -2.74 22.87 -4.75
N PRO A 65 -3.36 23.61 -3.80
CA PRO A 65 -4.66 24.21 -4.00
C PRO A 65 -4.60 25.44 -4.92
N LEU A 66 -5.76 25.89 -5.40
CA LEU A 66 -5.94 27.06 -6.23
C LEU A 66 -6.46 28.25 -5.42
N GLN A 67 -5.87 29.44 -5.62
CA GLN A 67 -6.35 30.67 -5.04
C GLN A 67 -7.36 31.36 -5.97
N VAL A 68 -8.44 31.86 -5.38
CA VAL A 68 -9.49 32.62 -6.02
C VAL A 68 -9.58 33.98 -5.33
N VAL A 69 -9.64 35.05 -6.10
CA VAL A 69 -9.89 36.43 -5.63
C VAL A 69 -11.32 36.81 -5.97
N TYR A 70 -12.09 37.29 -5.01
CA TYR A 70 -13.46 37.78 -5.21
C TYR A 70 -13.58 39.21 -4.69
N HIS A 71 -14.48 40.01 -5.28
CA HIS A 71 -14.63 41.42 -5.02
C HIS A 71 -16.04 41.78 -4.51
N ASP A 72 -16.17 42.93 -3.86
CA ASP A 72 -17.41 43.44 -3.20
C ASP A 72 -18.51 43.88 -4.18
N ASP A 73 -18.21 43.94 -5.47
CA ASP A 73 -19.19 44.18 -6.53
C ASP A 73 -20.01 42.93 -6.93
N MET A 74 -19.68 41.77 -6.37
CA MET A 74 -20.44 40.53 -6.61
C MET A 74 -21.77 40.54 -5.84
N GLU A 75 -22.88 40.17 -6.49
CA GLU A 75 -24.20 40.16 -5.87
C GLU A 75 -24.28 39.35 -4.59
N ASN A 76 -23.55 38.26 -4.51
CA ASN A 76 -23.53 37.35 -3.35
C ASN A 76 -22.26 37.49 -2.51
N PHE A 77 -21.57 38.61 -2.53
CA PHE A 77 -20.36 38.87 -1.76
C PHE A 77 -20.55 38.58 -0.27
N GLU A 78 -21.69 38.95 0.31
CA GLU A 78 -21.98 38.72 1.73
C GLU A 78 -22.13 37.26 2.07
N GLU A 79 -22.65 36.43 1.16
CA GLU A 79 -22.71 34.98 1.29
C GLU A 79 -21.31 34.38 1.20
N ILE A 80 -20.54 34.75 0.19
CA ILE A 80 -19.18 34.24 -0.07
C ILE A 80 -18.27 34.56 1.12
N SER A 81 -18.33 35.79 1.64
CA SER A 81 -17.47 36.23 2.77
C SER A 81 -17.72 35.45 4.06
N LYS A 82 -18.89 34.81 4.20
CA LYS A 82 -19.30 34.00 5.37
C LYS A 82 -19.13 32.49 5.16
N LEU A 83 -18.55 32.05 4.05
CA LEU A 83 -18.35 30.63 3.78
C LEU A 83 -17.44 29.97 4.84
N ASN A 84 -17.82 28.79 5.24
CA ASN A 84 -16.99 27.93 6.09
C ASN A 84 -16.05 27.04 5.27
N VAL A 85 -14.95 26.63 5.89
CA VAL A 85 -14.08 25.56 5.37
C VAL A 85 -14.91 24.32 5.10
N GLY A 86 -14.64 23.66 3.98
CA GLY A 86 -15.38 22.47 3.55
C GLY A 86 -16.60 22.76 2.67
N ALA A 87 -17.02 24.01 2.49
CA ALA A 87 -18.06 24.34 1.53
C ALA A 87 -17.64 23.99 0.10
N ALA A 88 -18.58 23.53 -0.70
CA ALA A 88 -18.38 23.24 -2.12
C ALA A 88 -18.78 24.46 -2.95
N VAL A 89 -17.89 24.88 -3.87
CA VAL A 89 -18.10 26.05 -4.73
C VAL A 89 -17.73 25.75 -6.18
N VAL A 90 -18.43 26.41 -7.10
CA VAL A 90 -18.06 26.51 -8.51
C VAL A 90 -17.69 27.97 -8.81
N VAL A 91 -16.52 28.17 -9.36
CA VAL A 91 -15.95 29.49 -9.64
C VAL A 91 -15.74 29.65 -11.13
N THR A 92 -16.31 30.70 -11.72
CA THR A 92 -15.98 31.16 -13.08
C THR A 92 -15.24 32.46 -12.99
N GLY A 93 -14.14 32.59 -13.71
CA GLY A 93 -13.32 33.81 -13.71
C GLY A 93 -12.11 33.68 -14.62
N THR A 94 -11.32 34.75 -14.66
CA THR A 94 -10.11 34.82 -15.49
C THR A 94 -8.90 34.28 -14.72
N LEU A 95 -8.15 33.33 -15.29
CA LEU A 95 -6.88 32.87 -14.75
C LEU A 95 -5.80 33.89 -15.02
N VAL A 96 -5.17 34.44 -14.00
CA VAL A 96 -4.12 35.46 -14.13
C VAL A 96 -2.80 34.98 -13.49
N ALA A 97 -1.68 35.30 -14.15
CA ALA A 97 -0.35 35.01 -13.62
C ALA A 97 -0.03 35.89 -12.40
N THR A 98 0.63 35.28 -11.38
CA THR A 98 1.02 35.99 -10.16
C THR A 98 2.51 35.81 -9.85
N PRO A 99 3.43 36.33 -10.71
CA PRO A 99 4.88 36.06 -10.63
C PRO A 99 5.54 36.58 -9.37
N GLN A 100 4.87 37.48 -8.63
CA GLN A 100 5.35 38.05 -7.35
C GLN A 100 4.77 37.30 -6.11
N ALA A 101 3.81 36.41 -6.34
CA ALA A 101 3.17 35.63 -5.26
C ALA A 101 3.85 34.27 -5.06
N LYS A 102 3.42 33.56 -4.02
CA LYS A 102 3.88 32.19 -3.77
C LYS A 102 3.34 31.18 -4.79
N GLN A 103 2.09 31.39 -5.21
CA GLN A 103 1.44 30.58 -6.27
C GLN A 103 1.75 31.20 -7.65
N PRO A 104 1.83 30.38 -8.71
CA PRO A 104 2.14 30.88 -10.07
C PRO A 104 0.99 31.66 -10.72
N PHE A 105 -0.25 31.40 -10.31
CA PHE A 105 -1.46 32.01 -10.84
C PHE A 105 -2.59 32.00 -9.81
N GLU A 106 -3.65 32.75 -10.11
CA GLU A 106 -4.91 32.77 -9.37
C GLU A 106 -6.10 33.02 -10.29
N ILE A 107 -7.32 32.77 -9.83
CA ILE A 107 -8.54 33.14 -10.56
C ILE A 107 -9.04 34.47 -10.01
N GLN A 108 -9.22 35.44 -10.92
CA GLN A 108 -10.03 36.65 -10.67
C GLN A 108 -11.49 36.29 -10.96
N ALA A 109 -12.27 36.05 -9.90
CA ALA A 109 -13.62 35.51 -10.00
C ALA A 109 -14.58 36.56 -10.63
N LYS A 110 -15.41 36.08 -11.52
CA LYS A 110 -16.60 36.76 -12.00
C LYS A 110 -17.86 36.30 -11.28
N THR A 111 -17.92 34.97 -11.03
CA THR A 111 -19.01 34.37 -10.28
C THR A 111 -18.44 33.31 -9.32
N VAL A 112 -19.05 33.20 -8.14
CA VAL A 112 -18.82 32.11 -7.19
C VAL A 112 -20.19 31.57 -6.81
N THR A 113 -20.48 30.34 -7.22
CA THR A 113 -21.73 29.66 -6.89
C THR A 113 -21.48 28.71 -5.72
N VAL A 114 -22.27 28.79 -4.68
CA VAL A 114 -22.21 27.87 -3.53
C VAL A 114 -23.08 26.66 -3.84
N GLU A 115 -22.42 25.54 -4.16
CA GLU A 115 -23.12 24.26 -4.41
C GLU A 115 -23.55 23.59 -3.12
N GLY A 116 -22.74 23.71 -2.07
CA GLY A 116 -23.03 23.15 -0.75
C GLY A 116 -22.36 23.91 0.36
N ALA A 117 -23.15 24.46 1.26
CA ALA A 117 -22.64 25.12 2.44
C ALA A 117 -22.05 24.09 3.45
N SER A 118 -21.03 24.51 4.19
CA SER A 118 -20.46 23.71 5.30
C SER A 118 -21.01 24.22 6.64
N ALA A 119 -21.47 23.30 7.47
CA ALA A 119 -21.98 23.63 8.78
C ALA A 119 -20.90 24.23 9.70
N PRO A 120 -21.25 25.11 10.67
CA PRO A 120 -20.28 25.74 11.55
C PRO A 120 -19.49 24.77 12.45
N ASP A 121 -20.05 23.60 12.72
CA ASP A 121 -19.45 22.53 13.52
C ASP A 121 -18.57 21.57 12.70
N TYR A 122 -18.24 21.92 11.46
CA TYR A 122 -17.34 21.13 10.62
C TYR A 122 -16.05 20.80 11.38
N PRO A 123 -15.71 19.48 11.55
CA PRO A 123 -14.68 19.08 12.50
C PRO A 123 -13.24 19.42 12.07
N LEU A 124 -12.99 19.59 10.76
CA LEU A 124 -11.66 19.91 10.23
C LEU A 124 -11.46 21.43 10.15
N GLN A 125 -11.50 22.07 11.32
CA GLN A 125 -11.22 23.50 11.45
C GLN A 125 -9.73 23.82 11.14
N LYS A 126 -9.41 25.12 10.90
CA LYS A 126 -8.07 25.61 10.61
C LYS A 126 -7.14 25.54 11.84
N LYS A 127 -6.84 24.31 12.27
CA LYS A 127 -5.89 23.98 13.35
C LYS A 127 -5.20 22.66 13.04
N ARG A 128 -4.11 22.36 13.73
CA ARG A 128 -3.48 21.04 13.65
C ARG A 128 -4.35 20.02 14.36
N HIS A 129 -4.61 18.89 13.68
CA HIS A 129 -5.31 17.74 14.24
C HIS A 129 -4.32 16.60 14.47
N SER A 130 -4.47 15.84 15.57
CA SER A 130 -3.68 14.62 15.77
C SER A 130 -4.17 13.50 14.87
N PHE A 131 -3.30 12.53 14.57
CA PHE A 131 -3.69 11.37 13.77
C PHE A 131 -4.72 10.51 14.50
N GLU A 132 -4.64 10.40 15.83
CA GLU A 132 -5.63 9.71 16.66
C GLU A 132 -7.02 10.29 16.46
N TYR A 133 -7.15 11.61 16.52
CA TYR A 133 -8.42 12.28 16.26
C TYR A 133 -8.89 12.04 14.82
N LEU A 134 -8.01 12.14 13.83
CA LEU A 134 -8.37 11.96 12.42
C LEU A 134 -8.82 10.52 12.11
N ARG A 135 -8.38 9.52 12.88
CA ARG A 135 -8.89 8.14 12.79
C ARG A 135 -10.34 8.04 13.23
N THR A 136 -10.79 8.83 14.20
CA THR A 136 -12.21 8.82 14.64
C THR A 136 -13.17 9.44 13.63
N ILE A 137 -12.64 10.17 12.64
CA ILE A 137 -13.40 10.77 11.53
C ILE A 137 -12.82 10.34 10.19
N ALA A 138 -12.58 9.05 10.02
CA ALA A 138 -11.92 8.46 8.85
C ALA A 138 -12.54 8.89 7.52
N HIS A 139 -13.86 9.09 7.46
CA HIS A 139 -14.61 9.57 6.29
C HIS A 139 -14.32 11.03 5.91
N LEU A 140 -13.83 11.86 6.83
CA LEU A 140 -13.50 13.27 6.56
C LEU A 140 -11.99 13.51 6.46
N ARG A 141 -11.14 12.66 7.06
CA ARG A 141 -9.69 12.87 7.06
C ARG A 141 -9.05 12.99 5.66
N PRO A 142 -9.59 12.40 4.56
CA PRO A 142 -9.06 12.65 3.22
C PRO A 142 -9.10 14.12 2.78
N ARG A 143 -9.90 14.95 3.44
CA ARG A 143 -9.94 16.40 3.20
C ARG A 143 -8.76 17.15 3.81
N THR A 144 -7.87 16.50 4.57
CA THR A 144 -6.63 17.09 5.10
C THR A 144 -5.47 16.93 4.11
N ASN A 145 -4.48 17.81 4.15
CA ASN A 145 -3.31 17.72 3.26
C ASN A 145 -2.56 16.40 3.44
N THR A 146 -2.35 15.97 4.68
CA THR A 146 -1.63 14.72 4.96
C THR A 146 -2.31 13.52 4.31
N PHE A 147 -3.62 13.35 4.51
CA PHE A 147 -4.32 12.19 3.98
C PHE A 147 -4.63 12.31 2.49
N GLN A 148 -4.74 13.51 1.94
CA GLN A 148 -4.72 13.72 0.49
C GLN A 148 -3.42 13.18 -0.10
N ALA A 149 -2.27 13.59 0.46
CA ALA A 149 -0.97 13.12 -0.01
C ALA A 149 -0.82 11.60 0.13
N VAL A 150 -1.16 11.02 1.30
CA VAL A 150 -1.08 9.57 1.54
C VAL A 150 -1.88 8.79 0.52
N PHE A 151 -3.16 9.13 0.31
CA PHE A 151 -4.02 8.33 -0.57
C PHE A 151 -3.75 8.56 -2.06
N ARG A 152 -3.20 9.72 -2.44
CA ARG A 152 -2.68 9.93 -3.79
C ARG A 152 -1.43 9.08 -4.06
N VAL A 153 -0.47 9.07 -3.13
CA VAL A 153 0.72 8.20 -3.23
C VAL A 153 0.31 6.72 -3.20
N ARG A 154 -0.64 6.32 -2.35
CA ARG A 154 -1.17 4.95 -2.33
C ARG A 154 -1.74 4.54 -3.69
N SER A 155 -2.59 5.39 -4.29
CA SER A 155 -3.17 5.13 -5.62
C SER A 155 -2.11 5.03 -6.70
N LEU A 156 -1.15 5.94 -6.70
CA LEU A 156 -0.05 5.97 -7.67
C LEU A 156 0.86 4.74 -7.53
N THR A 157 1.15 4.33 -6.30
CA THR A 157 1.95 3.13 -6.01
C THR A 157 1.28 1.86 -6.51
N ALA A 158 -0.04 1.72 -6.32
CA ALA A 158 -0.79 0.58 -6.84
C ALA A 158 -0.70 0.50 -8.38
N TYR A 159 -0.85 1.64 -9.05
CA TYR A 159 -0.68 1.71 -10.50
C TYR A 159 0.76 1.38 -10.93
N ALA A 160 1.77 1.90 -10.23
CA ALA A 160 3.18 1.62 -10.51
C ALA A 160 3.50 0.13 -10.41
N LEU A 161 2.97 -0.57 -9.40
CA LEU A 161 3.13 -2.01 -9.24
C LEU A 161 2.50 -2.77 -10.40
N HIS A 162 1.25 -2.48 -10.75
CA HIS A 162 0.61 -3.10 -11.92
C HIS A 162 1.40 -2.83 -13.21
N LYS A 163 1.85 -1.60 -13.43
CA LYS A 163 2.65 -1.22 -14.58
C LYS A 163 3.97 -2.00 -14.66
N PHE A 164 4.68 -2.09 -13.53
CA PHE A 164 5.95 -2.82 -13.44
C PHE A 164 5.81 -4.27 -13.90
N PHE A 165 4.82 -4.99 -13.38
CA PHE A 165 4.61 -6.41 -13.68
C PHE A 165 4.04 -6.61 -15.08
N GLN A 166 3.06 -5.84 -15.50
CA GLN A 166 2.44 -5.96 -16.83
C GLN A 166 3.44 -5.70 -17.95
N GLU A 167 4.29 -4.68 -17.82
CA GLU A 167 5.33 -4.37 -18.82
C GLU A 167 6.43 -5.44 -18.91
N ARG A 168 6.58 -6.27 -17.87
CA ARG A 168 7.50 -7.43 -17.84
C ARG A 168 6.83 -8.74 -18.23
N GLY A 169 5.58 -8.70 -18.70
CA GLY A 169 4.85 -9.87 -19.18
C GLY A 169 4.28 -10.77 -18.10
N PHE A 170 4.22 -10.30 -16.86
CA PHE A 170 3.52 -11.04 -15.80
C PHE A 170 2.02 -10.97 -15.99
N VAL A 171 1.35 -12.09 -15.74
CA VAL A 171 -0.12 -12.18 -15.77
C VAL A 171 -0.69 -11.90 -14.38
N TYR A 172 -1.60 -10.92 -14.30
CA TYR A 172 -2.35 -10.67 -13.06
C TYR A 172 -3.39 -11.75 -12.84
N VAL A 173 -3.36 -12.40 -11.67
CA VAL A 173 -4.28 -13.48 -11.29
C VAL A 173 -5.12 -13.06 -10.11
N HIS A 174 -6.45 -13.17 -10.24
CA HIS A 174 -7.36 -13.04 -9.12
C HIS A 174 -7.39 -14.35 -8.33
N THR A 175 -6.82 -14.34 -7.13
CA THR A 175 -6.87 -15.46 -6.20
C THR A 175 -8.08 -15.35 -5.27
N PRO A 176 -8.69 -16.46 -4.80
CA PRO A 176 -9.88 -16.44 -3.99
C PRO A 176 -9.66 -15.71 -2.63
N ILE A 177 -10.59 -14.86 -2.26
CA ILE A 177 -10.60 -14.23 -0.92
C ILE A 177 -11.15 -15.21 0.12
N ILE A 178 -12.13 -16.04 -0.26
CA ILE A 178 -12.67 -17.11 0.59
C ILE A 178 -11.96 -18.39 0.23
N THR A 179 -11.33 -19.05 1.20
CA THR A 179 -10.52 -20.25 1.00
C THR A 179 -10.86 -21.34 2.00
N GLY A 180 -10.62 -22.59 1.63
CA GLY A 180 -10.65 -23.74 2.52
C GLY A 180 -9.26 -24.23 2.93
N SER A 181 -8.18 -23.48 2.61
CA SER A 181 -6.80 -23.84 2.93
C SER A 181 -6.10 -22.70 3.65
N ASP A 182 -5.21 -23.04 4.59
CA ASP A 182 -4.34 -22.09 5.29
C ASP A 182 -2.96 -22.07 4.60
N CYS A 183 -2.60 -20.96 3.97
CA CYS A 183 -1.32 -20.80 3.29
C CYS A 183 -0.13 -20.80 4.25
N GLU A 184 -0.29 -20.24 5.43
CA GLU A 184 0.78 -20.13 6.44
C GLU A 184 0.91 -21.39 7.32
N GLY A 185 -0.16 -22.20 7.36
CA GLY A 185 -0.20 -23.44 8.14
C GLY A 185 -0.33 -23.23 9.66
N ALA A 186 -0.46 -21.99 10.13
CA ALA A 186 -0.63 -21.61 11.54
C ALA A 186 -1.38 -20.27 11.67
N GLY A 187 -2.03 -19.81 10.62
CA GLY A 187 -2.67 -18.50 10.55
C GLY A 187 -3.94 -18.45 11.41
N GLU A 188 -4.07 -17.43 12.23
CA GLU A 188 -5.35 -17.06 12.82
C GLU A 188 -6.24 -16.46 11.72
N MET A 189 -7.17 -17.28 11.19
CA MET A 189 -8.02 -16.91 10.07
C MET A 189 -9.40 -16.47 10.55
N PHE A 190 -9.93 -15.43 9.91
CA PHE A 190 -11.35 -15.09 10.07
C PHE A 190 -12.22 -16.13 9.38
N ARG A 191 -13.13 -16.75 10.12
CA ARG A 191 -14.05 -17.75 9.59
C ARG A 191 -15.16 -17.11 8.79
N VAL A 192 -15.49 -17.71 7.64
CA VAL A 192 -16.63 -17.33 6.79
C VAL A 192 -17.72 -18.38 6.92
N THR A 193 -18.88 -18.00 7.41
CA THR A 193 -20.02 -18.90 7.61
C THR A 193 -21.35 -18.19 7.39
N THR A 194 -22.35 -18.93 6.96
CA THR A 194 -23.76 -18.49 6.87
C THR A 194 -24.63 -19.15 7.93
N MET A 195 -24.05 -19.98 8.82
CA MET A 195 -24.76 -20.62 9.90
C MET A 195 -25.27 -19.61 10.92
N ASP A 196 -26.45 -19.90 11.50
CA ASP A 196 -26.93 -19.16 12.65
C ASP A 196 -26.06 -19.48 13.87
N MET A 197 -25.38 -18.46 14.40
CA MET A 197 -24.45 -18.61 15.53
C MET A 197 -25.16 -18.97 16.84
N GLU A 198 -26.47 -18.76 16.95
CA GLU A 198 -27.26 -19.19 18.11
C GLU A 198 -27.67 -20.68 18.03
N ASN A 199 -27.73 -21.26 16.81
CA ASN A 199 -28.15 -22.61 16.53
C ASN A 199 -27.22 -23.34 15.58
N VAL A 200 -25.92 -23.39 15.92
CA VAL A 200 -24.89 -24.02 15.09
C VAL A 200 -25.16 -25.53 14.98
N PRO A 201 -25.30 -26.09 13.78
CA PRO A 201 -25.42 -27.52 13.56
C PRO A 201 -24.23 -28.28 14.12
N LYS A 202 -24.47 -29.48 14.71
CA LYS A 202 -23.45 -30.31 15.32
C LYS A 202 -23.47 -31.72 14.72
N THR A 203 -22.29 -32.31 14.61
CA THR A 203 -22.09 -33.74 14.34
C THR A 203 -22.47 -34.60 15.55
N GLU A 204 -22.52 -35.92 15.39
CA GLU A 204 -22.75 -36.87 16.49
C GLU A 204 -21.69 -36.75 17.60
N ASP A 205 -20.46 -36.36 17.25
CA ASP A 205 -19.35 -36.16 18.20
C ASP A 205 -19.37 -34.77 18.86
N GLY A 206 -20.34 -33.91 18.53
CA GLY A 206 -20.52 -32.59 19.10
C GLY A 206 -19.71 -31.47 18.44
N GLU A 207 -18.95 -31.78 17.39
CA GLU A 207 -18.22 -30.81 16.58
C GLU A 207 -19.18 -30.01 15.67
N VAL A 208 -18.71 -28.90 15.09
CA VAL A 208 -19.49 -28.11 14.12
C VAL A 208 -19.66 -28.90 12.84
N ASP A 209 -20.92 -29.06 12.38
CA ASP A 209 -21.23 -29.75 11.13
C ASP A 209 -21.20 -28.78 9.94
N TYR A 210 -20.01 -28.56 9.43
CA TYR A 210 -19.79 -27.68 8.27
C TYR A 210 -20.41 -28.21 6.95
N THR A 211 -20.85 -29.47 6.90
CA THR A 211 -21.57 -29.95 5.70
C THR A 211 -22.90 -29.24 5.48
N GLN A 212 -23.45 -28.60 6.52
CA GLN A 212 -24.66 -27.79 6.47
C GLN A 212 -24.38 -26.29 6.22
N ASP A 213 -23.14 -25.87 6.11
CA ASP A 213 -22.79 -24.49 5.76
C ASP A 213 -22.79 -24.29 4.25
N PHE A 214 -22.74 -23.02 3.80
CA PHE A 214 -22.87 -22.60 2.40
C PHE A 214 -21.94 -23.37 1.45
N PHE A 215 -20.67 -23.56 1.83
CA PHE A 215 -19.68 -24.25 1.01
C PHE A 215 -19.56 -25.75 1.28
N GLY A 216 -20.35 -26.29 2.22
CA GLY A 216 -20.30 -27.69 2.64
C GLY A 216 -19.01 -28.12 3.31
N LYS A 217 -18.18 -27.15 3.73
CA LYS A 217 -16.93 -27.33 4.47
C LYS A 217 -16.55 -26.05 5.20
N GLU A 218 -15.62 -26.16 6.15
CA GLU A 218 -15.05 -25.00 6.81
C GLU A 218 -14.35 -24.08 5.80
N THR A 219 -14.62 -22.78 5.86
CA THR A 219 -14.00 -21.77 5.02
C THR A 219 -13.62 -20.53 5.83
N SER A 220 -12.61 -19.81 5.34
CA SER A 220 -12.06 -18.64 5.99
C SER A 220 -11.70 -17.56 4.98
N LEU A 221 -11.44 -16.34 5.46
CA LEU A 221 -10.80 -15.30 4.65
C LEU A 221 -9.32 -15.65 4.49
N THR A 222 -8.78 -15.45 3.29
CA THR A 222 -7.40 -15.81 2.96
C THR A 222 -6.36 -14.97 3.72
N VAL A 223 -5.25 -15.60 4.10
CA VAL A 223 -4.06 -14.93 4.64
C VAL A 223 -3.02 -14.61 3.56
N SER A 224 -3.14 -15.23 2.36
CA SER A 224 -2.25 -15.05 1.21
C SER A 224 -2.86 -15.70 -0.04
N GLY A 225 -2.59 -15.12 -1.21
CA GLY A 225 -2.96 -15.71 -2.50
C GLY A 225 -1.91 -16.65 -3.09
N GLN A 226 -0.76 -16.85 -2.42
CA GLN A 226 0.42 -17.54 -2.94
C GLN A 226 0.12 -18.93 -3.48
N LEU A 227 -0.49 -19.83 -2.68
CA LEU A 227 -0.69 -21.22 -3.10
C LEU A 227 -1.53 -21.33 -4.37
N ASN A 228 -2.52 -20.43 -4.54
CA ASN A 228 -3.32 -20.37 -5.76
C ASN A 228 -2.53 -19.72 -6.91
N ALA A 229 -1.70 -18.71 -6.65
CA ALA A 229 -0.85 -18.09 -7.67
C ALA A 229 0.18 -19.08 -8.22
N GLU A 230 0.78 -19.93 -7.40
CA GLU A 230 1.71 -20.98 -7.85
C GLU A 230 1.08 -21.92 -8.88
N THR A 231 -0.23 -22.21 -8.80
CA THR A 231 -0.91 -23.06 -9.80
C THR A 231 -0.91 -22.40 -11.16
N TYR A 232 -1.04 -21.08 -11.21
CA TYR A 232 -1.03 -20.30 -12.44
C TYR A 232 0.38 -20.05 -12.96
N ALA A 233 1.36 -19.89 -12.07
CA ALA A 233 2.77 -19.75 -12.44
C ALA A 233 3.24 -20.98 -13.23
N GLN A 234 2.83 -22.18 -12.85
CA GLN A 234 3.17 -23.42 -13.54
C GLN A 234 2.42 -23.62 -14.90
N ALA A 235 1.60 -22.66 -15.28
CA ALA A 235 0.93 -22.64 -16.59
C ALA A 235 1.31 -21.41 -17.43
N PHE A 236 1.50 -20.24 -16.79
CA PHE A 236 1.77 -18.96 -17.46
C PHE A 236 3.22 -18.50 -17.33
N GLY A 237 4.04 -19.19 -16.52
CA GLY A 237 5.43 -18.82 -16.24
C GLY A 237 5.55 -17.77 -15.17
N ASN A 238 5.19 -16.52 -15.46
CA ASN A 238 5.27 -15.40 -14.54
C ASN A 238 3.88 -14.83 -14.24
N VAL A 239 3.49 -14.84 -12.97
CA VAL A 239 2.20 -14.31 -12.53
C VAL A 239 2.38 -13.42 -11.30
N TYR A 240 1.37 -12.62 -10.99
CA TYR A 240 1.27 -11.96 -9.70
C TYR A 240 -0.18 -11.84 -9.25
N THR A 241 -0.40 -11.87 -7.96
CA THR A 241 -1.65 -11.46 -7.33
C THR A 241 -1.46 -10.15 -6.58
N PHE A 242 -2.48 -9.32 -6.55
CA PHE A 242 -2.50 -8.09 -5.78
C PHE A 242 -3.92 -7.89 -5.24
N GLY A 243 -4.10 -8.19 -3.98
CA GLY A 243 -5.43 -8.27 -3.40
C GLY A 243 -5.45 -8.25 -1.88
N PRO A 244 -6.66 -8.18 -1.30
CA PRO A 244 -6.84 -8.14 0.14
C PRO A 244 -6.48 -9.48 0.78
N THR A 245 -5.83 -9.40 1.94
CA THR A 245 -5.50 -10.50 2.83
C THR A 245 -5.94 -10.16 4.24
N PHE A 246 -6.19 -11.20 5.05
CA PHE A 246 -6.82 -11.04 6.35
C PHE A 246 -6.09 -11.88 7.40
N ARG A 247 -5.81 -11.29 8.57
CA ARG A 247 -5.22 -11.99 9.70
C ARG A 247 -5.97 -11.62 10.98
N ALA A 248 -6.44 -12.64 11.71
CA ALA A 248 -7.21 -12.47 12.94
C ALA A 248 -6.32 -12.37 14.21
N GLU A 249 -5.04 -12.15 14.02
CA GLU A 249 -4.07 -12.02 15.12
C GLU A 249 -4.48 -10.90 16.08
N ASN A 250 -4.50 -11.20 17.38
CA ASN A 250 -4.75 -10.21 18.41
C ASN A 250 -3.51 -9.35 18.68
N SER A 251 -3.05 -8.65 17.64
CA SER A 251 -1.90 -7.76 17.68
C SER A 251 -2.30 -6.29 17.55
N ASN A 252 -1.93 -5.49 18.54
CA ASN A 252 -2.26 -4.05 18.59
C ASN A 252 -1.04 -3.16 18.37
N THR A 253 -0.18 -3.52 17.43
CA THR A 253 1.00 -2.72 17.08
C THR A 253 0.69 -1.66 16.02
N THR A 254 1.66 -0.80 15.73
CA THR A 254 1.56 0.20 14.66
C THR A 254 1.70 -0.38 13.25
N ARG A 255 2.03 -1.68 13.13
CA ARG A 255 2.35 -2.35 11.85
C ARG A 255 1.36 -3.45 11.48
N HIS A 256 0.37 -3.78 12.36
CA HIS A 256 -0.60 -4.83 12.12
C HIS A 256 -1.99 -4.25 11.87
N ALA A 257 -2.64 -4.78 10.86
CA ALA A 257 -4.04 -4.58 10.56
C ALA A 257 -4.67 -5.95 10.25
N ALA A 258 -5.95 -6.10 10.56
CA ALA A 258 -6.68 -7.34 10.29
C ALA A 258 -7.02 -7.53 8.81
N GLU A 259 -7.07 -6.43 8.06
CA GLU A 259 -7.27 -6.39 6.61
C GLU A 259 -6.17 -5.49 6.00
N PHE A 260 -5.45 -6.02 5.01
CA PHE A 260 -4.40 -5.31 4.28
C PHE A 260 -4.25 -5.94 2.90
N TRP A 261 -3.44 -5.33 2.02
CA TRP A 261 -3.22 -5.84 0.67
C TRP A 261 -1.83 -6.43 0.53
N MET A 262 -1.75 -7.56 -0.15
CA MET A 262 -0.49 -8.20 -0.53
C MET A 262 -0.30 -8.15 -2.04
N LEU A 263 0.93 -7.85 -2.45
CA LEU A 263 1.41 -8.10 -3.80
C LEU A 263 2.30 -9.36 -3.74
N GLU A 264 1.96 -10.37 -4.53
CA GLU A 264 2.62 -11.69 -4.45
C GLU A 264 2.91 -12.21 -5.87
N PRO A 265 4.09 -11.91 -6.45
CA PRO A 265 4.54 -12.52 -7.69
C PRO A 265 5.03 -13.94 -7.47
N GLU A 266 4.85 -14.79 -8.51
CA GLU A 266 5.36 -16.16 -8.58
C GLU A 266 5.96 -16.41 -9.98
N MET A 267 7.18 -16.93 -10.03
CA MET A 267 7.92 -17.17 -11.26
C MET A 267 8.31 -18.64 -11.39
N ALA A 268 7.86 -19.30 -12.45
CA ALA A 268 8.33 -20.64 -12.78
C ALA A 268 9.73 -20.57 -13.42
N PHE A 269 10.50 -21.66 -13.26
CA PHE A 269 11.90 -21.80 -13.70
C PHE A 269 12.89 -20.83 -13.03
N ALA A 270 12.46 -20.12 -11.98
CA ALA A 270 13.25 -19.19 -11.21
C ALA A 270 13.80 -19.81 -9.92
N ASP A 271 14.93 -19.32 -9.46
CA ASP A 271 15.52 -19.66 -8.16
C ASP A 271 15.49 -18.44 -7.21
N LEU A 272 16.16 -18.58 -6.07
CA LEU A 272 16.18 -17.52 -5.04
C LEU A 272 16.91 -16.24 -5.52
N GLU A 273 17.93 -16.36 -6.37
CA GLU A 273 18.65 -15.20 -6.92
C GLU A 273 17.74 -14.41 -7.88
N ASP A 274 17.01 -15.11 -8.74
CA ASP A 274 16.02 -14.49 -9.64
C ASP A 274 14.94 -13.73 -8.85
N ASP A 275 14.51 -14.30 -7.71
CA ASP A 275 13.51 -13.68 -6.83
C ASP A 275 14.03 -12.39 -6.18
N MET A 276 15.27 -12.40 -5.69
CA MET A 276 15.94 -11.22 -5.14
C MET A 276 16.11 -10.13 -6.20
N ASP A 277 16.53 -10.49 -7.42
CA ASP A 277 16.70 -9.54 -8.52
C ASP A 277 15.37 -8.84 -8.88
N LEU A 278 14.28 -9.60 -8.98
CA LEU A 278 12.95 -9.04 -9.23
C LEU A 278 12.49 -8.11 -8.10
N ALA A 279 12.72 -8.50 -6.84
CA ALA A 279 12.35 -7.71 -5.67
C ALA A 279 13.12 -6.38 -5.61
N GLU A 280 14.43 -6.41 -5.88
CA GLU A 280 15.28 -5.22 -5.95
C GLU A 280 14.82 -4.27 -7.06
N ASP A 281 14.62 -4.78 -8.28
CA ASP A 281 14.16 -4.01 -9.42
C ASP A 281 12.79 -3.37 -9.17
N MET A 282 11.86 -4.12 -8.58
CA MET A 282 10.53 -3.63 -8.25
C MET A 282 10.57 -2.49 -7.24
N LEU A 283 11.31 -2.63 -6.15
CA LEU A 283 11.41 -1.58 -5.13
C LEU A 283 12.03 -0.30 -5.70
N LYS A 284 13.10 -0.42 -6.45
CA LYS A 284 13.74 0.72 -7.11
C LYS A 284 12.80 1.41 -8.09
N TYR A 285 12.08 0.62 -8.91
CA TYR A 285 11.12 1.15 -9.86
C TYR A 285 10.00 1.93 -9.18
N VAL A 286 9.39 1.35 -8.14
CA VAL A 286 8.26 1.98 -7.43
C VAL A 286 8.69 3.27 -6.75
N ILE A 287 9.85 3.29 -6.08
CA ILE A 287 10.39 4.49 -5.44
C ILE A 287 10.59 5.60 -6.48
N ASN A 288 11.30 5.30 -7.58
CA ASN A 288 11.53 6.27 -8.63
C ASN A 288 10.22 6.77 -9.24
N TYR A 289 9.29 5.87 -9.53
CA TYR A 289 8.00 6.22 -10.12
C TYR A 289 7.20 7.20 -9.24
N VAL A 290 7.16 6.95 -7.94
CA VAL A 290 6.47 7.84 -6.98
C VAL A 290 7.19 9.19 -6.86
N MET A 291 8.52 9.19 -6.76
CA MET A 291 9.32 10.41 -6.68
C MET A 291 9.14 11.31 -7.91
N GLU A 292 9.02 10.72 -9.10
CA GLU A 292 8.84 11.45 -10.36
C GLU A 292 7.41 11.96 -10.56
N ASN A 293 6.41 11.18 -10.14
CA ASN A 293 5.00 11.46 -10.45
C ASN A 293 4.19 12.10 -9.31
N ALA A 294 4.76 12.17 -8.09
CA ALA A 294 4.16 12.82 -6.93
C ALA A 294 5.17 13.71 -6.17
N PRO A 295 5.97 14.57 -6.85
CA PRO A 295 7.03 15.32 -6.19
C PRO A 295 6.53 16.27 -5.10
N GLU A 296 5.35 16.84 -5.23
CA GLU A 296 4.78 17.76 -4.24
C GLU A 296 4.38 17.02 -2.95
N GLU A 297 3.73 15.88 -3.08
CA GLU A 297 3.38 15.01 -1.97
C GLU A 297 4.64 14.50 -1.25
N MET A 298 5.66 14.09 -2.00
CA MET A 298 6.93 13.61 -1.43
C MET A 298 7.68 14.72 -0.70
N ASN A 299 7.73 15.92 -1.25
CA ASN A 299 8.28 17.10 -0.57
C ASN A 299 7.50 17.46 0.70
N PHE A 300 6.18 17.31 0.67
CA PHE A 300 5.34 17.49 1.86
C PHE A 300 5.70 16.48 2.95
N PHE A 301 5.78 15.19 2.63
CA PHE A 301 6.17 14.16 3.60
C PHE A 301 7.55 14.41 4.18
N ASN A 302 8.53 14.71 3.33
CA ASN A 302 9.90 15.02 3.78
C ASN A 302 9.98 16.24 4.70
N SER A 303 9.10 17.23 4.51
CA SER A 303 9.10 18.47 5.29
C SER A 303 8.33 18.35 6.61
N PHE A 304 7.21 17.60 6.62
CA PHE A 304 6.22 17.66 7.70
C PHE A 304 5.98 16.34 8.43
N VAL A 305 6.36 15.19 7.82
CA VAL A 305 6.12 13.86 8.38
C VAL A 305 7.43 13.21 8.82
N ASP A 306 8.38 13.06 7.91
CA ASP A 306 9.64 12.35 8.15
C ASP A 306 10.81 13.06 7.46
N LYS A 307 11.54 13.86 8.21
CA LYS A 307 12.73 14.58 7.71
C LYS A 307 13.81 13.57 7.33
N GLY A 308 14.32 13.65 6.09
CA GLY A 308 15.28 12.69 5.54
C GLY A 308 14.64 11.53 4.77
N LEU A 309 13.31 11.55 4.59
CA LEU A 309 12.60 10.56 3.79
C LEU A 309 13.14 10.45 2.37
N ILE A 310 13.30 11.57 1.68
CA ILE A 310 13.80 11.61 0.30
C ILE A 310 15.22 11.05 0.20
N ASP A 311 16.11 11.42 1.13
CA ASP A 311 17.49 10.90 1.15
C ASP A 311 17.52 9.39 1.37
N ARG A 312 16.67 8.86 2.28
CA ARG A 312 16.55 7.43 2.54
C ARG A 312 16.02 6.68 1.32
N LEU A 313 14.95 7.16 0.69
CA LEU A 313 14.39 6.56 -0.51
C LEU A 313 15.36 6.61 -1.69
N THR A 314 16.08 7.72 -1.86
CA THR A 314 17.12 7.86 -2.89
C THR A 314 18.26 6.87 -2.66
N ASN A 315 18.68 6.66 -1.42
CA ASN A 315 19.68 5.64 -1.08
C ASN A 315 19.22 4.24 -1.53
N VAL A 316 17.98 3.86 -1.23
CA VAL A 316 17.43 2.56 -1.66
C VAL A 316 17.34 2.46 -3.18
N ALA A 317 16.84 3.50 -3.85
CA ALA A 317 16.68 3.48 -5.31
C ALA A 317 17.98 3.41 -6.09
N THR A 318 19.10 3.87 -5.50
CA THR A 318 20.40 3.97 -6.19
C THR A 318 21.46 2.96 -5.71
N SER A 319 21.25 2.32 -4.55
CA SER A 319 22.18 1.33 -4.03
C SER A 319 21.99 -0.04 -4.67
N GLU A 320 23.04 -0.81 -4.79
CA GLU A 320 23.00 -2.26 -4.97
C GLU A 320 22.68 -2.89 -3.61
N PHE A 321 21.71 -3.80 -3.53
CA PHE A 321 21.32 -4.42 -2.27
C PHE A 321 22.37 -5.45 -1.85
N ALA A 322 22.75 -5.45 -0.57
CA ALA A 322 23.63 -6.46 -0.04
C ALA A 322 22.93 -7.80 0.07
N ARG A 323 23.64 -8.92 -0.08
CA ARG A 323 23.14 -10.29 0.06
C ARG A 323 23.98 -11.02 1.08
N ILE A 324 23.36 -11.53 2.14
CA ILE A 324 24.02 -12.28 3.21
C ILE A 324 23.16 -13.46 3.65
N THR A 325 23.79 -14.50 4.18
CA THR A 325 23.02 -15.58 4.81
C THR A 325 22.55 -15.18 6.21
N TYR A 326 21.46 -15.81 6.67
CA TYR A 326 21.00 -15.66 8.06
C TYR A 326 22.13 -16.01 9.06
N THR A 327 22.91 -17.04 8.78
CA THR A 327 24.03 -17.45 9.65
C THR A 327 25.08 -16.34 9.76
N ASP A 328 25.45 -15.70 8.63
CA ASP A 328 26.39 -14.57 8.65
C ASP A 328 25.80 -13.35 9.37
N ALA A 329 24.49 -13.08 9.14
CA ALA A 329 23.79 -12.01 9.85
C ALA A 329 23.85 -12.23 11.39
N ILE A 330 23.55 -13.44 11.84
CA ILE A 330 23.65 -13.81 13.27
C ILE A 330 25.06 -13.61 13.81
N GLU A 331 26.10 -14.00 13.07
CA GLU A 331 27.50 -13.81 13.51
C GLU A 331 27.92 -12.34 13.59
N ILE A 332 27.38 -11.49 12.71
CA ILE A 332 27.56 -10.03 12.78
C ILE A 332 26.84 -9.47 14.03
N LEU A 333 25.58 -9.81 14.20
CA LEU A 333 24.74 -9.30 15.30
C LEU A 333 25.24 -9.73 16.67
N LYS A 334 25.70 -10.99 16.83
CA LYS A 334 26.27 -11.51 18.08
C LYS A 334 27.43 -10.68 18.61
N LYS A 335 28.25 -10.10 17.74
CA LYS A 335 29.37 -9.22 18.15
C LYS A 335 28.91 -7.93 18.84
N HIS A 336 27.64 -7.59 18.67
CA HIS A 336 27.02 -6.37 19.19
C HIS A 336 25.80 -6.67 20.07
N ASN A 337 25.73 -7.86 20.63
CA ASN A 337 24.57 -8.35 21.37
C ASN A 337 24.24 -7.51 22.62
N ASP A 338 25.20 -6.75 23.14
CA ASP A 338 25.03 -5.81 24.24
C ASP A 338 24.11 -4.61 23.85
N LYS A 339 24.00 -4.28 22.57
CA LYS A 339 23.18 -3.17 22.06
C LYS A 339 21.70 -3.52 21.95
N PHE A 340 21.33 -4.79 21.92
CA PHE A 340 19.97 -5.24 21.65
C PHE A 340 19.19 -5.56 22.91
N GLU A 341 17.89 -5.26 22.90
CA GLU A 341 16.95 -5.70 23.93
C GLU A 341 16.76 -7.21 23.83
N PHE A 342 16.48 -7.70 22.62
CA PHE A 342 16.35 -9.13 22.31
C PHE A 342 17.72 -9.73 21.95
N LYS A 343 18.20 -10.68 22.75
CA LYS A 343 19.54 -11.27 22.54
C LYS A 343 19.54 -12.22 21.35
N VAL A 344 20.55 -12.09 20.51
CA VAL A 344 20.69 -12.84 19.28
C VAL A 344 21.32 -14.20 19.52
N SER A 345 20.67 -15.24 19.02
CA SER A 345 21.21 -16.60 18.90
C SER A 345 20.73 -17.23 17.59
N TRP A 346 21.43 -18.22 17.10
CA TRP A 346 21.00 -18.93 15.89
C TRP A 346 19.68 -19.67 16.14
N GLY A 347 18.73 -19.55 15.22
CA GLY A 347 17.40 -20.16 15.28
C GLY A 347 16.29 -19.25 15.79
N ILE A 348 16.56 -17.96 16.10
CA ILE A 348 15.53 -16.98 16.48
C ILE A 348 15.02 -16.22 15.28
N ASP A 349 13.78 -15.71 15.37
CA ASP A 349 13.31 -14.67 14.47
C ASP A 349 14.05 -13.35 14.72
N LEU A 350 14.54 -12.72 13.64
CA LEU A 350 15.13 -11.40 13.74
C LEU A 350 14.06 -10.38 14.13
N GLN A 351 14.39 -9.58 15.14
CA GLN A 351 13.52 -8.47 15.54
C GLN A 351 13.88 -7.20 14.76
N THR A 352 12.96 -6.27 14.65
CA THR A 352 13.18 -5.00 13.92
C THR A 352 14.47 -4.27 14.32
N GLU A 353 14.89 -4.35 15.57
CA GLU A 353 16.17 -3.75 16.02
C GLU A 353 17.39 -4.40 15.36
N HIS A 354 17.34 -5.73 15.13
CA HIS A 354 18.39 -6.49 14.44
C HIS A 354 18.44 -6.12 12.95
N GLU A 355 17.29 -6.11 12.30
CA GLU A 355 17.14 -5.79 10.88
C GLU A 355 17.61 -4.36 10.57
N ARG A 356 17.20 -3.40 11.40
CA ARG A 356 17.65 -2.02 11.28
C ARG A 356 19.14 -1.87 11.53
N TYR A 357 19.69 -2.59 12.49
CA TYR A 357 21.13 -2.57 12.75
C TYR A 357 21.92 -3.03 11.51
N LEU A 358 21.48 -4.09 10.85
CA LEU A 358 22.10 -4.56 9.60
C LEU A 358 22.04 -3.49 8.50
N THR A 359 20.87 -2.89 8.29
CA THR A 359 20.65 -1.94 7.19
C THR A 359 21.18 -0.53 7.45
N GLU A 360 21.19 -0.06 8.71
CA GLU A 360 21.53 1.33 9.07
C GLU A 360 22.96 1.48 9.56
N GLU A 361 23.49 0.49 10.30
CA GLU A 361 24.82 0.58 10.91
C GLU A 361 25.89 -0.22 10.14
N VAL A 362 25.53 -1.45 9.70
CA VAL A 362 26.51 -2.34 9.06
C VAL A 362 26.65 -2.04 7.57
N TYR A 363 25.58 -2.19 6.81
CA TYR A 363 25.61 -2.09 5.35
C TYR A 363 25.26 -0.69 4.84
N LYS A 364 24.52 0.11 5.58
CA LYS A 364 24.02 1.46 5.24
C LYS A 364 23.26 1.51 3.91
N ARG A 365 22.58 0.40 3.59
CA ARG A 365 21.80 0.16 2.38
C ARG A 365 20.90 -1.04 2.58
N PRO A 366 19.96 -1.33 1.66
CA PRO A 366 19.13 -2.54 1.78
C PRO A 366 19.96 -3.82 1.79
N VAL A 367 19.41 -4.83 2.49
CA VAL A 367 20.07 -6.13 2.67
C VAL A 367 19.06 -7.24 2.46
N PHE A 368 19.37 -8.18 1.57
CA PHE A 368 18.71 -9.47 1.52
C PHE A 368 19.39 -10.41 2.51
N VAL A 369 18.58 -11.01 3.40
CA VAL A 369 19.02 -12.07 4.30
C VAL A 369 18.41 -13.37 3.83
N THR A 370 19.24 -14.38 3.55
CA THR A 370 18.81 -15.66 2.96
C THR A 370 19.09 -16.85 3.89
N ASP A 371 18.58 -18.01 3.51
CA ASP A 371 18.91 -19.29 4.13
C ASP A 371 18.59 -19.35 5.63
N TYR A 372 17.35 -19.04 5.95
CA TYR A 372 16.84 -19.06 7.32
C TYR A 372 16.70 -20.50 7.89
N PRO A 373 16.75 -20.66 9.21
CA PRO A 373 16.43 -21.95 9.83
C PRO A 373 15.03 -22.45 9.46
N LYS A 374 14.91 -23.73 9.08
CA LYS A 374 13.64 -24.33 8.64
C LYS A 374 12.52 -24.24 9.69
N ASP A 375 12.90 -24.23 10.97
CA ASP A 375 11.94 -24.33 12.08
C ASP A 375 11.18 -23.02 12.34
N ILE A 376 11.64 -21.90 11.77
CA ILE A 376 11.00 -20.58 11.89
C ILE A 376 10.42 -20.09 10.56
N LYS A 377 10.35 -20.94 9.54
CA LYS A 377 9.84 -20.57 8.20
C LYS A 377 8.77 -21.57 7.75
N ALA A 378 7.94 -21.13 6.79
CA ALA A 378 6.77 -21.86 6.31
C ALA A 378 7.12 -23.19 5.60
N PHE A 379 6.15 -24.09 5.54
CA PHE A 379 6.30 -25.46 5.06
C PHE A 379 6.68 -25.58 3.59
N TYR A 380 6.28 -24.62 2.77
CA TYR A 380 6.44 -24.64 1.32
C TYR A 380 7.81 -24.18 0.82
N MET A 381 8.68 -23.72 1.71
CA MET A 381 9.99 -23.20 1.33
C MET A 381 10.97 -24.34 1.04
N LYS A 382 11.76 -24.20 -0.03
CA LYS A 382 12.72 -25.21 -0.47
C LYS A 382 13.77 -25.51 0.59
N GLN A 383 13.91 -26.78 0.94
CA GLN A 383 14.92 -27.21 1.90
C GLN A 383 16.32 -27.19 1.28
N ASN A 384 17.27 -26.58 1.95
CA ASN A 384 18.67 -26.57 1.54
C ASN A 384 19.35 -27.91 1.80
N PRO A 385 20.44 -28.25 1.08
CA PRO A 385 21.17 -29.52 1.23
C PRO A 385 21.73 -29.78 2.63
N ASP A 386 21.85 -28.75 3.48
CA ASP A 386 22.34 -28.86 4.86
C ASP A 386 21.31 -29.51 5.81
N GLY A 387 20.04 -29.62 5.37
CA GLY A 387 18.93 -30.17 6.14
C GLY A 387 18.50 -29.32 7.34
N LYS A 388 19.02 -28.11 7.50
CA LYS A 388 18.77 -27.20 8.63
C LYS A 388 18.14 -25.88 8.19
N THR A 389 18.43 -25.43 6.99
CA THR A 389 17.97 -24.16 6.45
C THR A 389 17.04 -24.35 5.26
N VAL A 390 16.33 -23.29 4.91
CA VAL A 390 15.47 -23.21 3.72
C VAL A 390 15.87 -22.02 2.89
N ALA A 391 15.64 -22.07 1.56
CA ALA A 391 15.90 -21.00 0.62
C ALA A 391 14.84 -19.88 0.76
N ALA A 392 14.74 -19.35 1.97
CA ALA A 392 13.95 -18.16 2.29
C ALA A 392 14.76 -16.89 2.06
N VAL A 393 14.09 -15.78 1.86
CA VAL A 393 14.69 -14.45 1.77
C VAL A 393 13.79 -13.41 2.42
N ASP A 394 14.38 -12.52 3.21
CA ASP A 394 13.75 -11.30 3.68
C ASP A 394 14.55 -10.10 3.13
N CYS A 395 13.86 -9.16 2.50
CA CYS A 395 14.43 -7.88 2.06
C CYS A 395 14.27 -6.86 3.19
N LEU A 396 15.39 -6.45 3.73
CA LEU A 396 15.46 -5.45 4.81
C LEU A 396 15.82 -4.08 4.24
N VAL A 397 15.12 -3.03 4.66
CA VAL A 397 15.40 -1.66 4.26
C VAL A 397 15.61 -0.75 5.47
N PRO A 398 16.44 0.32 5.34
CA PRO A 398 16.65 1.29 6.42
C PRO A 398 15.33 1.93 6.87
N GLY A 399 15.13 2.08 8.16
CA GLY A 399 13.98 2.76 8.77
C GLY A 399 12.82 1.85 9.15
N ILE A 400 12.57 0.75 8.43
CA ILE A 400 11.44 -0.14 8.70
C ILE A 400 11.83 -1.58 9.01
N GLY A 401 12.99 -2.05 8.54
CA GLY A 401 13.39 -3.46 8.59
C GLY A 401 12.82 -4.24 7.42
N GLU A 402 12.26 -5.43 7.65
CA GLU A 402 11.66 -6.27 6.62
C GLU A 402 10.51 -5.57 5.89
N ILE A 403 10.60 -5.52 4.55
CA ILE A 403 9.57 -4.99 3.65
C ILE A 403 9.02 -6.05 2.69
N ILE A 404 9.82 -7.04 2.34
CA ILE A 404 9.47 -8.17 1.48
C ILE A 404 9.95 -9.45 2.16
N GLY A 405 9.12 -10.48 2.18
CA GLY A 405 9.48 -11.85 2.51
C GLY A 405 9.21 -12.77 1.33
N GLY A 406 10.14 -13.65 1.01
CA GLY A 406 10.03 -14.55 -0.14
C GLY A 406 10.76 -15.86 0.04
N SER A 407 10.71 -16.73 -0.97
CA SER A 407 11.50 -17.96 -1.02
C SER A 407 11.50 -18.59 -2.41
N GLN A 408 12.48 -19.42 -2.65
CA GLN A 408 12.31 -20.51 -3.61
C GLN A 408 11.36 -21.55 -2.97
N ARG A 409 10.45 -22.10 -3.77
CA ARG A 409 9.43 -23.04 -3.32
C ARG A 409 9.96 -24.47 -3.40
N GLU A 410 9.52 -25.35 -2.49
CA GLU A 410 9.88 -26.79 -2.57
C GLU A 410 9.20 -27.43 -3.77
N ASP A 411 10.00 -27.93 -4.68
CA ASP A 411 9.59 -28.56 -5.95
C ASP A 411 9.63 -30.09 -5.92
N ASP A 412 10.13 -30.68 -4.81
CA ASP A 412 10.16 -32.12 -4.58
C ASP A 412 8.94 -32.56 -3.77
N TYR A 413 8.17 -33.51 -4.32
CA TYR A 413 6.95 -34.03 -3.70
C TYR A 413 7.19 -34.66 -2.33
N GLU A 414 8.21 -35.53 -2.23
CA GLU A 414 8.46 -36.30 -0.99
C GLU A 414 8.98 -35.38 0.13
N LYS A 415 9.84 -34.41 -0.21
CA LYS A 415 10.31 -33.43 0.77
C LYS A 415 9.18 -32.56 1.28
N LEU A 416 8.32 -32.07 0.39
CA LEU A 416 7.16 -31.27 0.78
C LEU A 416 6.21 -32.06 1.67
N ALA A 417 5.85 -33.29 1.28
CA ALA A 417 4.98 -34.16 2.07
C ALA A 417 5.57 -34.46 3.47
N THR A 418 6.86 -34.80 3.53
CA THR A 418 7.56 -35.02 4.81
C THR A 418 7.51 -33.77 5.68
N ARG A 419 7.75 -32.59 5.11
CA ARG A 419 7.71 -31.34 5.87
C ARG A 419 6.32 -31.02 6.43
N MET A 420 5.29 -31.25 5.63
CA MET A 420 3.90 -31.10 6.07
C MET A 420 3.57 -32.04 7.22
N GLU A 421 4.01 -33.32 7.13
CA GLU A 421 3.84 -34.29 8.20
C GLU A 421 4.57 -33.89 9.49
N GLU A 422 5.83 -33.40 9.38
CA GLU A 422 6.59 -32.87 10.53
C GLU A 422 5.83 -31.77 11.29
N LEU A 423 5.06 -30.97 10.56
CA LEU A 423 4.25 -29.87 11.10
C LEU A 423 2.82 -30.27 11.49
N GLY A 424 2.47 -31.57 11.36
CA GLY A 424 1.14 -32.07 11.66
C GLY A 424 0.06 -31.67 10.67
N MET A 425 0.43 -31.22 9.48
CA MET A 425 -0.48 -30.87 8.39
C MET A 425 -0.92 -32.14 7.64
N LYS A 426 -2.15 -32.13 7.14
CA LYS A 426 -2.69 -33.23 6.32
C LYS A 426 -2.51 -32.90 4.85
N THR A 427 -1.76 -33.71 4.13
CA THR A 427 -1.52 -33.54 2.67
C THR A 427 -2.82 -33.58 1.85
N GLU A 428 -3.84 -34.30 2.34
CA GLU A 428 -5.15 -34.40 1.70
C GLU A 428 -5.86 -33.03 1.59
N ASP A 429 -5.67 -32.16 2.57
CA ASP A 429 -6.25 -30.82 2.58
C ASP A 429 -5.60 -29.88 1.55
N TYR A 430 -4.41 -30.25 1.07
CA TYR A 430 -3.60 -29.54 0.09
C TYR A 430 -3.42 -30.32 -1.23
N GLY A 431 -4.35 -31.21 -1.57
CA GLY A 431 -4.21 -32.10 -2.73
C GLY A 431 -3.88 -31.35 -4.02
N PHE A 432 -4.53 -30.20 -4.28
CA PHE A 432 -4.26 -29.36 -5.45
C PHE A 432 -2.81 -28.83 -5.46
N TYR A 433 -2.26 -28.52 -4.33
CA TYR A 433 -0.90 -28.01 -4.17
C TYR A 433 0.15 -29.12 -4.33
N MET A 434 -0.15 -30.30 -3.81
CA MET A 434 0.68 -31.51 -4.01
C MET A 434 0.71 -31.95 -5.47
N ASP A 435 -0.40 -31.81 -6.19
CA ASP A 435 -0.47 -32.13 -7.64
C ASP A 435 0.51 -31.30 -8.47
N LEU A 436 0.82 -30.06 -8.08
CA LEU A 436 1.83 -29.26 -8.77
C LEU A 436 3.24 -29.89 -8.74
N ARG A 437 3.54 -30.66 -7.70
CA ARG A 437 4.83 -31.39 -7.58
C ARG A 437 4.81 -32.73 -8.31
N LYS A 438 3.63 -33.25 -8.57
CA LYS A 438 3.42 -34.53 -9.24
C LYS A 438 3.33 -34.40 -10.76
N TYR A 439 2.76 -33.32 -11.26
CA TYR A 439 2.45 -33.15 -12.68
C TYR A 439 3.29 -32.03 -13.32
N GLY A 440 4.57 -32.29 -13.54
CA GLY A 440 5.47 -31.39 -14.24
C GLY A 440 6.05 -30.30 -13.36
N SER A 441 6.46 -30.67 -12.14
CA SER A 441 7.13 -29.76 -11.20
C SER A 441 8.36 -29.10 -11.81
N THR A 442 8.56 -27.84 -11.49
CA THR A 442 9.77 -27.10 -11.80
C THR A 442 10.19 -26.24 -10.63
N ARG A 443 11.46 -25.84 -10.58
CA ARG A 443 11.89 -24.80 -9.64
C ARG A 443 11.05 -23.54 -9.87
N HIS A 444 10.62 -22.90 -8.81
CA HIS A 444 9.88 -21.65 -8.85
C HIS A 444 10.09 -20.88 -7.56
N ALA A 445 9.94 -19.58 -7.66
CA ALA A 445 10.20 -18.66 -6.55
C ALA A 445 9.24 -17.48 -6.60
N GLY A 446 9.04 -16.85 -5.45
CA GLY A 446 8.19 -15.69 -5.34
C GLY A 446 8.29 -15.05 -3.97
N PHE A 447 7.72 -13.87 -3.86
CA PHE A 447 7.76 -13.09 -2.63
C PHE A 447 6.43 -12.41 -2.33
N GLY A 448 6.26 -11.93 -1.10
CA GLY A 448 5.15 -11.10 -0.67
C GLY A 448 5.62 -9.70 -0.26
N LEU A 449 4.99 -8.67 -0.82
CA LEU A 449 5.11 -7.29 -0.37
C LEU A 449 3.80 -6.84 0.29
N GLY A 450 3.85 -6.55 1.59
CA GLY A 450 2.73 -5.88 2.28
C GLY A 450 2.55 -4.46 1.76
N PHE A 451 1.46 -4.21 1.05
CA PHE A 451 1.25 -2.93 0.36
C PHE A 451 1.20 -1.76 1.34
N GLU A 452 0.53 -1.91 2.47
CA GLU A 452 0.46 -0.87 3.50
C GLU A 452 1.83 -0.57 4.10
N ARG A 453 2.65 -1.59 4.31
CA ARG A 453 4.03 -1.41 4.79
C ARG A 453 4.87 -0.63 3.77
N CYS A 454 4.67 -0.93 2.48
CA CYS A 454 5.28 -0.16 1.39
C CYS A 454 4.82 1.31 1.39
N ILE A 455 3.52 1.59 1.58
CA ILE A 455 3.02 2.97 1.66
C ILE A 455 3.55 3.69 2.90
N MET A 456 3.62 3.03 4.05
CA MET A 456 4.27 3.60 5.24
C MET A 456 5.73 3.98 4.94
N TYR A 457 6.44 3.11 4.24
CA TYR A 457 7.83 3.34 3.85
C TYR A 457 7.99 4.54 2.91
N LEU A 458 7.17 4.62 1.86
CA LEU A 458 7.20 5.69 0.87
C LEU A 458 6.77 7.05 1.43
N THR A 459 5.92 7.08 2.46
CA THR A 459 5.36 8.33 3.00
C THR A 459 5.95 8.76 4.33
N GLY A 460 6.72 7.89 4.99
CA GLY A 460 7.22 8.12 6.34
C GLY A 460 6.14 8.03 7.44
N MET A 461 4.93 7.56 7.10
CA MET A 461 3.84 7.41 8.08
C MET A 461 4.16 6.30 9.08
N GLY A 462 4.08 6.61 10.37
CA GLY A 462 4.49 5.69 11.43
C GLY A 462 3.44 4.66 11.88
N ASN A 463 2.25 4.65 11.28
CA ASN A 463 1.17 3.76 11.69
C ASN A 463 0.34 3.27 10.49
N ILE A 464 0.15 1.97 10.40
CA ILE A 464 -0.60 1.32 9.32
C ILE A 464 -2.04 1.84 9.20
N ARG A 465 -2.66 2.24 10.31
CA ARG A 465 -4.01 2.83 10.33
C ARG A 465 -4.10 4.14 9.56
N ASP A 466 -2.97 4.77 9.28
CA ASP A 466 -2.90 6.07 8.59
C ASP A 466 -2.61 5.94 7.09
N VAL A 467 -2.39 4.73 6.60
CA VAL A 467 -2.19 4.45 5.17
C VAL A 467 -3.29 3.58 4.55
N VAL A 468 -4.28 3.19 5.35
CA VAL A 468 -5.49 2.48 4.93
C VAL A 468 -6.67 3.45 5.01
N PRO A 469 -7.55 3.54 3.99
CA PRO A 469 -8.72 4.43 4.02
C PRO A 469 -9.61 4.21 5.24
N PHE A 470 -10.02 2.98 5.49
CA PHE A 470 -10.86 2.54 6.61
C PHE A 470 -10.20 1.34 7.29
N PRO A 471 -9.34 1.57 8.30
CA PRO A 471 -8.55 0.50 8.90
C PRO A 471 -9.40 -0.50 9.67
N ARG A 472 -9.13 -1.79 9.48
CA ARG A 472 -9.68 -2.89 10.26
C ARG A 472 -8.60 -3.39 11.21
N THR A 473 -8.82 -3.24 12.50
CA THR A 473 -7.88 -3.65 13.54
C THR A 473 -8.63 -4.20 14.74
N VAL A 474 -7.93 -4.78 15.70
CA VAL A 474 -8.54 -5.27 16.94
C VAL A 474 -9.43 -4.17 17.56
N ASN A 475 -10.68 -4.51 17.88
CA ASN A 475 -11.70 -3.63 18.42
C ASN A 475 -12.05 -2.39 17.55
N ASN A 476 -11.76 -2.45 16.24
CA ASN A 476 -12.11 -1.36 15.33
C ASN A 476 -12.58 -1.88 13.97
N CYS A 477 -13.86 -1.68 13.69
CA CYS A 477 -14.51 -1.96 12.41
C CYS A 477 -15.48 -0.82 12.05
N GLU A 478 -15.16 0.40 12.45
CA GLU A 478 -15.97 1.57 12.19
C GLU A 478 -15.89 2.03 10.74
N LEU A 479 -17.07 2.43 10.15
CA LEU A 479 -17.30 2.90 8.76
C LEU A 479 -17.18 1.81 7.70
#